data_ab3101a08810b62717b0eb84bf2660a2
#
_entry.id   ab3101a08810b62717b0eb84bf2660a2
#
_cell.length_a   1.000
_cell.length_b   1.000
_cell.length_c   1.000
_cell.angle_alpha   90.00
_cell.angle_beta   90.00
_cell.angle_gamma   90.00
#
_symmetry.space_group_name_H-M   'P 1'
#
loop_
_entity.id
_entity.type
_entity.pdbx_description
1 polymer ?
#
loop_
_entity_poly.entity_id
_entity_poly.type
_entity_poly.pdbx_seq_one_letter_code
_entity_poly.pdbx_strand_id
1 'polypeptide(L)'
;GAVFFVLLPRTAHAALRHLIPDRFHISGFSNEVLLGQIGQLRLSSTPVMHTRIYNSAAGVDLKWRGTTLAQFDGRRWFNEIDRGEPVLVNRHQARLAALEQLGRPGRRVHYEVQLKSATDDVLFFLGVPEVINIDAPQIIRTAASGYRTGGLAFSSRYEAISFVDDPLSPPLTPPMMSEAARRVHLQTPLMNPGVARLAREVTAGKLTSEAKARAIESHLRTQYGYTTELLREPVRDPVGHFLLVRRQGHCEYFASSMAIMLRTLGIPSRVATGFQSGSYN
;
A
#
# COMPACT_ATOMS: atom_id res chain seq x y z
N GLY A 1 17.35 42.53 29.70
CA GLY A 1 17.08 41.63 28.54
C GLY A 1 17.94 40.36 28.50
N ALA A 2 19.15 40.38 29.06
CA ALA A 2 20.09 39.25 28.99
C ALA A 2 19.83 38.13 30.03
N VAL A 3 19.15 38.43 31.12
CA VAL A 3 18.91 37.46 32.23
C VAL A 3 17.82 36.48 31.89
N PHE A 4 16.86 36.82 31.01
CA PHE A 4 15.78 35.90 30.59
C PHE A 4 16.24 34.83 29.57
N PHE A 5 17.34 35.06 28.92
CA PHE A 5 17.86 34.10 27.92
C PHE A 5 18.61 32.91 28.54
N VAL A 6 19.07 33.04 29.77
CA VAL A 6 19.83 32.00 30.48
C VAL A 6 18.93 31.07 31.29
N LEU A 7 17.67 31.45 31.58
CA LEU A 7 16.73 30.71 32.44
C LEU A 7 15.68 29.89 31.65
N LEU A 8 15.67 29.94 30.32
CA LEU A 8 14.86 29.00 29.54
C LEU A 8 15.58 27.66 29.44
N PRO A 9 15.09 26.63 30.14
CA PRO A 9 15.76 25.34 30.12
C PRO A 9 15.74 24.81 28.67
N ARG A 10 16.90 24.37 28.17
CA ARG A 10 17.06 23.66 26.91
C ARG A 10 16.21 22.37 26.81
N THR A 11 15.43 22.07 27.81
CA THR A 11 14.46 20.98 27.92
C THR A 11 13.12 21.27 27.23
N ALA A 12 12.84 22.50 26.78
CA ALA A 12 11.59 22.83 26.09
C ALA A 12 11.46 22.06 24.75
N HIS A 13 12.56 21.76 24.07
CA HIS A 13 12.54 20.89 22.87
C HIS A 13 12.29 19.42 23.21
N ALA A 14 12.67 18.95 24.39
CA ALA A 14 12.37 17.59 24.83
C ALA A 14 10.92 17.45 25.31
N ALA A 15 10.39 18.47 26.00
CA ALA A 15 9.00 18.49 26.46
C ALA A 15 7.98 18.63 25.30
N LEU A 16 8.32 19.37 24.22
CA LEU A 16 7.44 19.44 23.04
C LEU A 16 7.40 18.14 22.23
N ARG A 17 8.45 17.31 22.29
CA ARG A 17 8.41 15.98 21.68
C ARG A 17 7.43 15.03 22.34
N HIS A 18 7.11 15.22 23.63
CA HIS A 18 6.10 14.42 24.34
C HIS A 18 4.67 14.89 24.13
N LEU A 19 4.45 16.06 23.50
CA LEU A 19 3.12 16.58 23.17
C LEU A 19 2.71 16.34 21.73
N ILE A 20 3.60 15.85 20.88
CA ILE A 20 3.24 15.24 19.59
C ILE A 20 2.89 13.81 19.95
N PRO A 21 1.60 13.37 19.84
CA PRO A 21 1.32 11.97 19.99
C PRO A 21 2.17 11.24 18.95
N ASP A 22 3.13 10.44 19.40
CA ASP A 22 3.71 9.39 18.60
C ASP A 22 2.49 8.61 18.08
N ARG A 23 2.13 8.84 16.81
CA ARG A 23 1.16 8.01 16.13
C ARG A 23 1.82 6.64 16.10
N PHE A 24 1.40 5.78 17.01
CA PHE A 24 1.84 4.40 17.08
C PHE A 24 1.49 3.76 15.74
N HIS A 25 2.48 3.70 14.86
CA HIS A 25 2.35 2.95 13.63
C HIS A 25 2.39 1.47 13.98
N ILE A 26 1.50 0.67 13.41
CA ILE A 26 1.70 -0.78 13.36
C ILE A 26 3.11 -0.98 12.81
N SER A 27 3.93 -1.74 13.53
CA SER A 27 5.30 -2.01 13.12
C SER A 27 5.30 -2.55 11.68
N GLY A 28 5.78 -1.74 10.73
CA GLY A 28 5.85 -2.11 9.32
C GLY A 28 4.72 -1.63 8.40
N PHE A 29 3.70 -0.89 8.90
CA PHE A 29 2.67 -0.26 8.07
C PHE A 29 2.73 1.26 8.18
N SER A 30 2.67 1.98 7.06
CA SER A 30 2.62 3.44 7.00
C SER A 30 1.68 3.91 5.88
N ASN A 31 1.00 5.04 6.12
CA ASN A 31 0.20 5.75 5.11
C ASN A 31 1.05 6.50 4.08
N GLU A 32 2.37 6.39 4.18
CA GLU A 32 3.34 6.86 3.21
C GLU A 32 4.50 5.86 3.13
N VAL A 33 5.20 5.83 2.02
CA VAL A 33 6.40 5.01 1.83
C VAL A 33 7.53 5.90 1.37
N LEU A 34 8.53 6.10 2.21
CA LEU A 34 9.75 6.82 1.87
C LEU A 34 10.82 5.82 1.48
N LEU A 35 11.29 5.89 0.22
CA LEU A 35 12.28 4.97 -0.31
C LEU A 35 13.57 5.01 0.52
N GLY A 36 14.03 3.84 0.93
CA GLY A 36 15.24 3.68 1.73
C GLY A 36 15.03 3.62 3.24
N GLN A 37 13.80 3.61 3.74
CA GLN A 37 13.51 3.52 5.18
C GLN A 37 13.09 2.13 5.68
N ILE A 38 12.41 1.33 4.85
CA ILE A 38 11.83 0.03 5.30
C ILE A 38 12.88 -1.00 5.72
N GLY A 39 14.14 -0.84 5.30
CA GLY A 39 15.21 -1.74 5.73
C GLY A 39 15.32 -1.92 7.26
N GLN A 40 14.92 -0.90 8.04
CA GLN A 40 14.91 -0.94 9.50
C GLN A 40 13.62 -1.56 10.09
N LEU A 41 12.47 -1.45 9.39
CA LEU A 41 11.16 -1.89 9.91
C LEU A 41 10.94 -3.41 9.80
N ARG A 42 11.66 -4.10 8.93
CA ARG A 42 11.55 -5.56 8.72
C ARG A 42 12.13 -6.43 9.86
N LEU A 43 12.79 -5.84 10.81
CA LEU A 43 13.43 -6.58 11.92
C LEU A 43 12.46 -6.92 13.07
N SER A 44 11.21 -6.43 13.04
CA SER A 44 10.23 -6.78 14.06
C SER A 44 9.51 -8.08 13.70
N SER A 45 9.66 -9.08 14.55
CA SER A 45 8.91 -10.34 14.49
C SER A 45 7.58 -10.28 15.27
N THR A 46 7.20 -9.11 15.76
CA THR A 46 5.94 -8.92 16.52
C THR A 46 4.74 -9.15 15.60
N PRO A 47 3.82 -10.08 15.94
CA PRO A 47 2.61 -10.27 15.16
C PRO A 47 1.77 -8.99 15.13
N VAL A 48 1.39 -8.53 13.93
CA VAL A 48 0.58 -7.31 13.75
C VAL A 48 -0.92 -7.63 13.71
N MET A 49 -1.27 -8.83 13.20
CA MET A 49 -2.63 -9.31 13.16
C MET A 49 -2.66 -10.84 13.15
N HIS A 50 -3.78 -11.40 13.61
CA HIS A 50 -4.15 -12.79 13.39
C HIS A 50 -5.30 -12.85 12.39
N THR A 51 -5.27 -13.84 11.51
CA THR A 51 -6.32 -14.05 10.52
C THR A 51 -6.81 -15.48 10.58
N ARG A 52 -8.11 -15.68 10.46
CA ARG A 52 -8.75 -16.99 10.35
C ARG A 52 -9.56 -17.03 9.07
N ILE A 53 -9.34 -18.01 8.23
CA ILE A 53 -10.08 -18.22 6.99
C ILE A 53 -11.10 -19.33 7.23
N TYR A 54 -12.36 -19.07 6.91
CA TYR A 54 -13.48 -19.98 7.18
C TYR A 54 -13.79 -20.92 6.01
N ASN A 55 -13.41 -20.54 4.79
CA ASN A 55 -13.59 -21.37 3.61
C ASN A 55 -12.25 -21.60 2.90
N SER A 56 -12.23 -22.50 1.91
CA SER A 56 -10.98 -22.84 1.24
C SER A 56 -10.36 -21.64 0.53
N ALA A 57 -9.13 -21.32 0.93
CA ALA A 57 -8.26 -20.35 0.27
C ALA A 57 -7.07 -21.02 -0.43
N ALA A 58 -7.15 -22.33 -0.71
CA ALA A 58 -6.08 -23.05 -1.37
C ALA A 58 -5.69 -22.40 -2.69
N GLY A 59 -4.39 -22.11 -2.86
CA GLY A 59 -3.86 -21.42 -4.05
C GLY A 59 -4.11 -19.91 -4.10
N VAL A 60 -4.68 -19.30 -3.05
CA VAL A 60 -4.80 -17.84 -2.92
C VAL A 60 -3.51 -17.29 -2.32
N ASP A 61 -2.90 -16.31 -3.00
CA ASP A 61 -1.80 -15.53 -2.43
C ASP A 61 -2.37 -14.54 -1.41
N LEU A 62 -2.18 -14.85 -0.13
CA LEU A 62 -2.76 -14.10 0.98
C LEU A 62 -2.01 -12.78 1.21
N LYS A 63 -2.35 -11.79 0.41
CA LYS A 63 -1.87 -10.41 0.54
C LYS A 63 -2.97 -9.54 1.14
N TRP A 64 -2.72 -9.03 2.34
CA TRP A 64 -3.63 -8.19 3.11
C TRP A 64 -3.33 -6.72 2.81
N ARG A 65 -4.15 -6.11 1.99
CA ARG A 65 -4.01 -4.71 1.58
C ARG A 65 -4.65 -3.79 2.62
N GLY A 66 -3.89 -2.83 3.14
CA GLY A 66 -4.39 -1.76 3.99
C GLY A 66 -4.78 -0.53 3.18
N THR A 67 -3.85 0.00 2.37
CA THR A 67 -4.13 1.17 1.52
C THR A 67 -3.36 1.10 0.20
N THR A 68 -3.61 2.07 -0.66
CA THR A 68 -2.78 2.29 -1.85
C THR A 68 -2.30 3.73 -1.87
N LEU A 69 -1.12 3.95 -2.43
CA LEU A 69 -0.45 5.25 -2.52
C LEU A 69 -0.35 5.63 -3.99
N ALA A 70 -0.89 6.80 -4.33
CA ALA A 70 -1.06 7.21 -5.72
C ALA A 70 -0.06 8.27 -6.18
N GLN A 71 0.39 9.16 -5.30
CA GLN A 71 1.32 10.24 -5.63
C GLN A 71 2.75 9.85 -5.30
N PHE A 72 3.68 10.30 -6.14
CA PHE A 72 5.11 10.07 -5.95
C PHE A 72 5.90 11.34 -6.22
N ASP A 73 6.61 11.86 -5.22
CA ASP A 73 7.41 13.10 -5.34
C ASP A 73 8.85 12.88 -5.81
N GLY A 74 9.23 11.64 -6.10
CA GLY A 74 10.59 11.22 -6.47
C GLY A 74 11.31 10.45 -5.37
N ARG A 75 10.82 10.54 -4.13
CA ARG A 75 11.37 9.83 -2.98
C ARG A 75 10.31 9.13 -2.13
N ARG A 76 9.08 9.69 -2.11
CA ARG A 76 8.02 9.27 -1.22
C ARG A 76 6.74 9.01 -2.01
N TRP A 77 6.11 7.89 -1.72
CA TRP A 77 4.74 7.58 -2.10
C TRP A 77 3.81 8.07 -0.99
N PHE A 78 2.74 8.76 -1.37
CA PHE A 78 1.75 9.29 -0.44
C PHE A 78 0.40 9.51 -1.12
N ASN A 79 -0.60 9.86 -0.34
CA ASN A 79 -1.86 10.42 -0.83
C ASN A 79 -2.03 11.81 -0.23
N GLU A 80 -2.63 12.72 -0.98
CA GLU A 80 -3.17 13.95 -0.38
C GLU A 80 -4.15 13.61 0.74
N ILE A 81 -4.33 14.53 1.67
CA ILE A 81 -5.25 14.36 2.79
C ILE A 81 -6.65 14.17 2.21
N ASP A 82 -7.14 12.95 2.32
CA ASP A 82 -8.47 12.53 1.90
C ASP A 82 -9.32 12.28 3.14
N ARG A 83 -10.38 13.07 3.31
CA ARG A 83 -11.35 12.85 4.39
C ARG A 83 -12.10 11.54 4.21
N GLY A 84 -12.17 11.03 2.99
CA GLY A 84 -12.90 9.84 2.62
C GLY A 84 -14.42 10.00 2.68
N GLU A 85 -15.12 8.96 2.30
CA GLU A 85 -16.57 8.87 2.31
C GLU A 85 -17.04 7.95 3.45
N PRO A 86 -17.97 8.38 4.31
CA PRO A 86 -18.51 7.53 5.35
C PRO A 86 -19.38 6.42 4.74
N VAL A 87 -19.13 5.19 5.18
CA VAL A 87 -19.98 4.01 4.89
C VAL A 87 -20.64 3.61 6.19
N LEU A 88 -21.96 3.74 6.26
CA LEU A 88 -22.73 3.40 7.46
C LEU A 88 -22.76 1.89 7.68
N VAL A 89 -22.57 1.51 8.93
CA VAL A 89 -22.69 0.11 9.39
C VAL A 89 -24.08 -0.09 10.00
N ASN A 90 -24.85 -0.96 9.40
CA ASN A 90 -26.21 -1.31 9.86
C ASN A 90 -26.23 -2.69 10.48
N ARG A 91 -26.63 -2.82 11.74
CA ARG A 91 -26.67 -4.12 12.46
C ARG A 91 -25.32 -4.86 12.32
N HIS A 92 -24.22 -4.18 12.63
CA HIS A 92 -22.85 -4.66 12.54
C HIS A 92 -22.35 -5.01 11.12
N GLN A 93 -23.10 -4.70 10.06
CA GLN A 93 -22.73 -5.04 8.68
C GLN A 93 -22.67 -3.80 7.78
N ALA A 94 -21.66 -3.73 6.90
CA ALA A 94 -21.60 -2.78 5.80
C ALA A 94 -21.23 -3.46 4.47
N ARG A 95 -21.83 -2.97 3.38
CA ARG A 95 -21.46 -3.34 2.02
C ARG A 95 -20.39 -2.39 1.50
N LEU A 96 -19.30 -2.92 0.96
CA LEU A 96 -18.12 -2.17 0.56
C LEU A 96 -17.95 -2.09 -0.96
N ALA A 97 -18.23 -3.18 -1.69
CA ALA A 97 -18.15 -3.18 -3.15
C ALA A 97 -19.45 -2.70 -3.79
N ALA A 98 -19.34 -2.03 -4.94
CA ALA A 98 -20.49 -1.81 -5.79
C ALA A 98 -20.99 -3.14 -6.37
N LEU A 99 -22.31 -3.29 -6.51
CA LEU A 99 -22.96 -4.51 -7.03
C LEU A 99 -22.41 -4.94 -8.40
N GLU A 100 -21.99 -3.99 -9.23
CA GLU A 100 -21.40 -4.22 -10.54
C GLU A 100 -20.06 -5.00 -10.49
N GLN A 101 -19.38 -4.97 -9.36
CA GLN A 101 -18.14 -5.72 -9.14
C GLN A 101 -18.37 -7.17 -8.72
N LEU A 102 -19.61 -7.53 -8.35
CA LEU A 102 -19.95 -8.87 -7.86
C LEU A 102 -20.02 -9.94 -8.99
N GLY A 103 -20.09 -9.52 -10.23
CA GLY A 103 -20.12 -10.42 -11.41
C GLY A 103 -18.76 -10.90 -11.93
N ARG A 104 -17.67 -10.60 -11.25
CA ARG A 104 -16.32 -10.98 -11.67
C ARG A 104 -16.08 -12.48 -11.49
N PRO A 105 -15.36 -13.15 -12.43
CA PRO A 105 -14.85 -14.50 -12.18
C PRO A 105 -13.80 -14.48 -11.06
N GLY A 106 -13.91 -15.41 -10.14
CA GLY A 106 -13.03 -15.50 -8.96
C GLY A 106 -13.71 -16.19 -7.80
N ARG A 107 -13.11 -16.11 -6.63
CA ARG A 107 -13.59 -16.77 -5.41
C ARG A 107 -13.93 -15.78 -4.31
N ARG A 108 -15.01 -16.06 -3.59
CA ARG A 108 -15.31 -15.38 -2.33
C ARG A 108 -14.59 -16.07 -1.20
N VAL A 109 -13.79 -15.29 -0.47
CA VAL A 109 -13.08 -15.75 0.72
C VAL A 109 -13.71 -15.08 1.93
N HIS A 110 -14.20 -15.91 2.86
CA HIS A 110 -14.73 -15.49 4.16
C HIS A 110 -13.65 -15.65 5.21
N TYR A 111 -13.35 -14.60 5.94
CA TYR A 111 -12.27 -14.57 6.93
C TYR A 111 -12.54 -13.59 8.05
N GLU A 112 -11.83 -13.81 9.14
CA GLU A 112 -11.75 -12.93 10.30
C GLU A 112 -10.35 -12.33 10.40
N VAL A 113 -10.28 -11.08 10.81
CA VAL A 113 -9.05 -10.38 11.15
C VAL A 113 -9.15 -9.89 12.59
N GLN A 114 -8.11 -10.17 13.37
CA GLN A 114 -7.91 -9.62 14.69
C GLN A 114 -6.61 -8.81 14.70
N LEU A 115 -6.70 -7.50 14.79
CA LEU A 115 -5.57 -6.61 14.90
C LEU A 115 -4.97 -6.70 16.31
N LYS A 116 -3.65 -6.68 16.43
CA LYS A 116 -2.96 -6.70 17.73
C LYS A 116 -2.93 -5.34 18.42
N SER A 117 -3.04 -4.27 17.63
CA SER A 117 -3.13 -2.90 18.15
C SER A 117 -4.40 -2.26 17.62
N ALA A 118 -5.24 -1.78 18.52
CA ALA A 118 -6.44 -1.01 18.18
C ALA A 118 -6.15 0.48 17.90
N THR A 119 -4.87 0.89 17.93
CA THR A 119 -4.45 2.28 17.72
C THR A 119 -4.43 2.69 16.26
N ASP A 120 -4.40 1.72 15.34
CA ASP A 120 -4.46 1.98 13.91
C ASP A 120 -5.89 1.90 13.42
N ASP A 121 -6.29 2.93 12.71
CA ASP A 121 -7.63 3.04 12.15
C ASP A 121 -7.78 2.33 10.78
N VAL A 122 -6.73 1.66 10.30
CA VAL A 122 -6.71 1.01 8.98
C VAL A 122 -7.24 -0.41 9.05
N LEU A 123 -8.14 -0.75 8.12
CA LEU A 123 -8.68 -2.09 7.94
C LEU A 123 -7.97 -2.82 6.79
N PHE A 124 -7.60 -4.07 7.00
CA PHE A 124 -6.86 -4.89 6.04
C PHE A 124 -7.77 -5.92 5.38
N PHE A 125 -7.70 -6.01 4.05
CA PHE A 125 -8.55 -6.90 3.27
C PHE A 125 -7.76 -7.72 2.25
N LEU A 126 -8.23 -8.96 2.02
CA LEU A 126 -7.86 -9.72 0.83
C LEU A 126 -8.61 -9.16 -0.40
N GLY A 127 -7.97 -9.13 -1.56
CA GLY A 127 -8.62 -8.77 -2.83
C GLY A 127 -9.52 -7.54 -2.76
N VAL A 128 -10.77 -7.69 -3.23
CA VAL A 128 -11.81 -6.65 -3.23
C VAL A 128 -12.83 -6.97 -2.14
N PRO A 129 -12.93 -6.19 -1.05
CA PRO A 129 -13.89 -6.47 0.01
C PRO A 129 -15.32 -6.16 -0.45
N GLU A 130 -16.22 -7.12 -0.27
CA GLU A 130 -17.65 -7.00 -0.59
C GLU A 130 -18.47 -6.62 0.63
N VAL A 131 -18.21 -7.28 1.75
CA VAL A 131 -18.95 -7.12 3.01
C VAL A 131 -17.98 -7.13 4.17
N ILE A 132 -18.28 -6.31 5.17
CA ILE A 132 -17.61 -6.35 6.48
C ILE A 132 -18.64 -6.44 7.59
N ASN A 133 -18.36 -7.28 8.59
CA ASN A 133 -19.05 -7.32 9.88
C ASN A 133 -18.10 -6.75 10.93
N ILE A 134 -18.46 -5.62 11.51
CA ILE A 134 -17.62 -4.84 12.43
C ILE A 134 -18.48 -4.15 13.48
N ASP A 135 -17.97 -4.07 14.70
CA ASP A 135 -18.61 -3.34 15.79
C ASP A 135 -18.14 -1.87 15.77
N ALA A 136 -18.67 -1.12 14.82
CA ALA A 136 -18.45 0.31 14.64
C ALA A 136 -19.69 0.94 13.99
N PRO A 137 -20.04 2.19 14.27
CA PRO A 137 -21.21 2.84 13.67
C PRO A 137 -21.00 3.17 12.17
N GLN A 138 -19.78 3.39 11.78
CA GLN A 138 -19.38 3.69 10.40
C GLN A 138 -17.93 3.33 10.16
N ILE A 139 -17.56 3.18 8.90
CA ILE A 139 -16.18 3.14 8.42
C ILE A 139 -15.98 4.20 7.35
N ILE A 140 -14.75 4.59 7.08
CA ILE A 140 -14.39 5.59 6.10
C ILE A 140 -13.77 4.90 4.89
N ARG A 141 -14.36 5.04 3.71
CA ARG A 141 -13.76 4.64 2.44
C ARG A 141 -12.87 5.77 1.95
N THR A 142 -11.60 5.51 1.70
CA THR A 142 -10.67 6.50 1.13
C THR A 142 -10.70 6.47 -0.40
N ALA A 143 -10.37 7.58 -1.05
CA ALA A 143 -10.22 7.65 -2.52
C ALA A 143 -9.13 6.68 -3.03
N ALA A 144 -8.18 6.35 -2.17
CA ALA A 144 -7.12 5.36 -2.42
C ALA A 144 -7.59 3.90 -2.30
N SER A 145 -8.90 3.64 -2.26
CA SER A 145 -9.49 2.30 -2.09
C SER A 145 -9.05 1.56 -0.82
N GLY A 146 -8.69 2.29 0.22
CA GLY A 146 -8.50 1.80 1.57
C GLY A 146 -9.76 2.02 2.42
N TYR A 147 -9.80 1.41 3.60
CA TYR A 147 -10.87 1.60 4.58
C TYR A 147 -10.28 1.85 5.95
N ARG A 148 -10.91 2.77 6.70
CA ARG A 148 -10.50 3.14 8.05
C ARG A 148 -11.71 3.21 8.97
N THR A 149 -11.49 3.06 10.27
CA THR A 149 -12.54 3.27 11.29
C THR A 149 -12.76 4.75 11.63
N GLY A 150 -11.90 5.65 11.12
CA GLY A 150 -11.99 7.08 11.38
C GLY A 150 -11.62 7.48 12.83
N GLY A 151 -10.81 6.68 13.50
CA GLY A 151 -10.39 6.92 14.88
C GLY A 151 -11.46 6.57 15.93
N LEU A 152 -12.58 5.98 15.51
CA LEU A 152 -13.60 5.46 16.41
C LEU A 152 -13.09 4.20 17.11
N ALA A 153 -13.38 4.05 18.39
CA ALA A 153 -13.11 2.82 19.10
C ALA A 153 -13.91 1.67 18.47
N PHE A 154 -13.24 0.58 18.13
CA PHE A 154 -13.86 -0.66 17.69
C PHE A 154 -13.17 -1.85 18.38
N SER A 155 -13.87 -2.97 18.44
CA SER A 155 -13.22 -4.21 18.85
C SER A 155 -12.17 -4.53 17.78
N SER A 156 -10.90 -4.62 18.08
CA SER A 156 -9.79 -4.88 17.13
C SER A 156 -10.01 -6.12 16.22
N ARG A 157 -11.26 -6.56 16.09
CA ARG A 157 -11.71 -7.76 15.39
C ARG A 157 -12.87 -7.44 14.46
N TYR A 158 -12.80 -7.95 13.24
CA TYR A 158 -13.88 -7.91 12.26
C TYR A 158 -13.85 -9.14 11.36
N GLU A 159 -15.00 -9.46 10.77
CA GLU A 159 -15.12 -10.45 9.72
C GLU A 159 -15.36 -9.77 8.38
N ALA A 160 -14.87 -10.38 7.30
CA ALA A 160 -15.12 -9.87 5.97
C ALA A 160 -15.28 -10.99 4.94
N ILE A 161 -16.03 -10.67 3.90
CA ILE A 161 -16.10 -11.45 2.67
C ILE A 161 -15.47 -10.61 1.58
N SER A 162 -14.43 -11.13 0.96
CA SER A 162 -13.74 -10.49 -0.15
C SER A 162 -13.75 -11.37 -1.38
N PHE A 163 -13.78 -10.70 -2.50
CA PHE A 163 -13.62 -11.31 -3.80
C PHE A 163 -12.12 -11.33 -4.18
N VAL A 164 -11.62 -12.51 -4.49
CA VAL A 164 -10.24 -12.70 -4.93
C VAL A 164 -10.25 -13.20 -6.36
N ASP A 165 -9.61 -12.46 -7.25
CA ASP A 165 -9.53 -12.80 -8.66
C ASP A 165 -8.90 -14.20 -8.84
N ASP A 166 -9.44 -14.98 -9.76
CA ASP A 166 -8.82 -16.22 -10.19
C ASP A 166 -7.72 -15.88 -11.19
N PRO A 167 -6.44 -16.22 -10.92
CA PRO A 167 -5.34 -15.94 -11.85
C PRO A 167 -5.46 -16.68 -13.19
N LEU A 168 -6.33 -17.71 -13.27
CA LEU A 168 -6.62 -18.45 -14.48
C LEU A 168 -7.78 -17.86 -15.29
N SER A 169 -8.54 -16.93 -14.70
CA SER A 169 -9.65 -16.25 -15.39
C SER A 169 -9.13 -15.13 -16.29
N PRO A 170 -9.80 -14.89 -17.42
CA PRO A 170 -9.42 -13.78 -18.30
C PRO A 170 -9.52 -12.45 -17.53
N PRO A 171 -8.61 -11.50 -17.82
CA PRO A 171 -8.62 -10.21 -17.17
C PRO A 171 -9.94 -9.49 -17.46
N LEU A 172 -10.55 -8.95 -16.41
CA LEU A 172 -11.76 -8.16 -16.56
C LEU A 172 -11.42 -6.80 -17.17
N THR A 173 -12.34 -6.29 -17.97
CA THR A 173 -12.27 -4.90 -18.39
C THR A 173 -12.30 -4.02 -17.14
N PRO A 174 -11.24 -3.27 -16.83
CA PRO A 174 -11.24 -2.43 -15.65
C PRO A 174 -12.36 -1.37 -15.78
N PRO A 175 -13.01 -0.99 -14.67
CA PRO A 175 -13.98 0.10 -14.69
C PRO A 175 -13.32 1.36 -15.26
N MET A 176 -14.07 2.16 -16.00
CA MET A 176 -13.56 3.40 -16.58
C MET A 176 -13.05 4.30 -15.44
N MET A 177 -11.77 4.61 -15.49
CA MET A 177 -11.14 5.52 -14.55
C MET A 177 -11.47 6.97 -14.92
N SER A 178 -11.86 7.79 -13.95
CA SER A 178 -12.05 9.22 -14.20
C SER A 178 -10.74 9.86 -14.68
N GLU A 179 -10.84 10.91 -15.49
CA GLU A 179 -9.66 11.61 -16.01
C GLU A 179 -8.80 12.22 -14.88
N ALA A 180 -9.42 12.67 -13.80
CA ALA A 180 -8.71 13.16 -12.62
C ALA A 180 -7.89 12.03 -11.95
N ALA A 181 -8.50 10.88 -11.72
CA ALA A 181 -7.79 9.71 -11.16
C ALA A 181 -6.69 9.22 -12.10
N ARG A 182 -6.95 9.22 -13.42
CA ARG A 182 -5.96 8.84 -14.43
C ARG A 182 -4.73 9.73 -14.38
N ARG A 183 -4.90 11.06 -14.29
CA ARG A 183 -3.78 12.01 -14.17
C ARG A 183 -2.92 11.74 -12.93
N VAL A 184 -3.54 11.52 -11.79
CA VAL A 184 -2.82 11.19 -10.54
C VAL A 184 -2.04 9.88 -10.69
N HIS A 185 -2.65 8.83 -11.27
CA HIS A 185 -2.03 7.52 -11.42
C HIS A 185 -1.01 7.43 -12.56
N LEU A 186 -0.90 8.45 -13.39
CA LEU A 186 0.13 8.60 -14.44
C LEU A 186 1.24 9.58 -14.06
N GLN A 187 1.09 10.30 -12.95
CA GLN A 187 2.05 11.31 -12.51
C GLN A 187 3.42 10.68 -12.27
N THR A 188 4.45 11.28 -12.89
CA THR A 188 5.86 10.94 -12.69
C THR A 188 6.64 12.18 -12.30
N PRO A 189 7.54 12.12 -11.33
CA PRO A 189 8.45 13.22 -11.04
C PRO A 189 9.52 13.35 -12.16
N LEU A 190 10.33 14.38 -12.06
CA LEU A 190 11.53 14.49 -12.90
C LEU A 190 12.50 13.36 -12.53
N MET A 191 12.85 12.53 -13.50
CA MET A 191 13.70 11.36 -13.31
C MET A 191 14.63 11.13 -14.50
N ASN A 192 15.57 10.19 -14.35
CA ASN A 192 16.47 9.80 -15.43
C ASN A 192 15.67 9.24 -16.62
N PRO A 193 15.85 9.78 -17.85
CA PRO A 193 15.16 9.31 -19.05
C PRO A 193 15.48 7.86 -19.41
N GLY A 194 16.56 7.30 -18.88
CA GLY A 194 16.89 5.88 -18.99
C GLY A 194 15.82 4.94 -18.42
N VAL A 195 15.03 5.40 -17.43
CA VAL A 195 13.93 4.62 -16.86
C VAL A 195 12.84 4.34 -17.92
N ALA A 196 12.43 5.38 -18.65
CA ALA A 196 11.44 5.23 -19.72
C ALA A 196 11.97 4.41 -20.91
N ARG A 197 13.27 4.52 -21.22
CA ARG A 197 13.91 3.69 -22.24
C ARG A 197 13.92 2.23 -21.82
N LEU A 198 14.37 1.91 -20.62
CA LEU A 198 14.37 0.55 -20.08
C LEU A 198 12.95 -0.05 -20.06
N ALA A 199 11.95 0.73 -19.66
CA ALA A 199 10.55 0.26 -19.67
C ALA A 199 10.09 -0.16 -21.08
N ARG A 200 10.40 0.63 -22.11
CA ARG A 200 10.10 0.29 -23.51
C ARG A 200 10.86 -0.94 -23.99
N GLU A 201 12.14 -1.06 -23.65
CA GLU A 201 12.97 -2.23 -24.02
C GLU A 201 12.43 -3.52 -23.42
N VAL A 202 12.12 -3.52 -22.12
CA VAL A 202 11.61 -4.69 -21.39
C VAL A 202 10.23 -5.11 -21.90
N THR A 203 9.44 -4.15 -22.38
CA THR A 203 8.06 -4.43 -22.85
C THR A 203 7.93 -4.51 -24.38
N ALA A 204 9.04 -4.56 -25.10
CA ALA A 204 9.01 -4.68 -26.55
C ALA A 204 8.19 -5.89 -27.00
N GLY A 205 7.31 -5.69 -27.98
CA GLY A 205 6.42 -6.73 -28.49
C GLY A 205 5.24 -7.12 -27.58
N LYS A 206 5.08 -6.50 -26.39
CA LYS A 206 3.93 -6.74 -25.52
C LYS A 206 2.78 -5.78 -25.85
N LEU A 207 1.63 -6.30 -26.22
CA LEU A 207 0.50 -5.52 -26.74
C LEU A 207 -0.42 -5.02 -25.60
N THR A 208 -0.66 -5.83 -24.55
CA THR A 208 -1.59 -5.49 -23.49
C THR A 208 -0.88 -4.90 -22.27
N SER A 209 -1.58 -4.08 -21.48
CA SER A 209 -1.06 -3.52 -20.23
C SER A 209 -0.66 -4.61 -19.25
N GLU A 210 -1.41 -5.69 -19.17
CA GLU A 210 -1.09 -6.83 -18.32
C GLU A 210 0.19 -7.54 -18.77
N ALA A 211 0.34 -7.81 -20.08
CA ALA A 211 1.56 -8.43 -20.60
C ALA A 211 2.80 -7.55 -20.35
N LYS A 212 2.66 -6.23 -20.45
CA LYS A 212 3.73 -5.27 -20.08
C LYS A 212 4.05 -5.32 -18.59
N ALA A 213 3.02 -5.35 -17.73
CA ALA A 213 3.23 -5.44 -16.29
C ALA A 213 3.95 -6.74 -15.90
N ARG A 214 3.52 -7.88 -16.43
CA ARG A 214 4.20 -9.18 -16.20
C ARG A 214 5.64 -9.20 -16.71
N ALA A 215 5.92 -8.58 -17.85
CA ALA A 215 7.28 -8.47 -18.38
C ALA A 215 8.19 -7.65 -17.46
N ILE A 216 7.71 -6.51 -16.95
CA ILE A 216 8.45 -5.68 -16.01
C ILE A 216 8.66 -6.42 -14.68
N GLU A 217 7.61 -7.06 -14.13
CA GLU A 217 7.73 -7.87 -12.92
C GLU A 217 8.80 -8.96 -13.06
N SER A 218 8.72 -9.74 -14.14
CA SER A 218 9.71 -10.79 -14.43
C SER A 218 11.12 -10.24 -14.55
N HIS A 219 11.30 -9.13 -15.26
CA HIS A 219 12.60 -8.47 -15.41
C HIS A 219 13.16 -8.03 -14.07
N LEU A 220 12.36 -7.36 -13.23
CA LEU A 220 12.80 -6.92 -11.90
C LEU A 220 13.16 -8.11 -11.00
N ARG A 221 12.38 -9.19 -11.03
CA ARG A 221 12.64 -10.38 -10.21
C ARG A 221 13.87 -11.16 -10.62
N THR A 222 14.22 -11.15 -11.90
CA THR A 222 15.31 -11.98 -12.43
C THR A 222 16.63 -11.21 -12.63
N GLN A 223 16.57 -9.89 -12.81
CA GLN A 223 17.74 -9.08 -13.14
C GLN A 223 18.23 -8.20 -11.97
N TYR A 224 17.49 -8.15 -10.85
CA TYR A 224 17.82 -7.30 -9.71
C TYR A 224 17.96 -8.12 -8.42
N GLY A 225 18.98 -7.80 -7.64
CA GLY A 225 19.24 -8.42 -6.36
C GLY A 225 18.36 -7.86 -5.24
N TYR A 226 17.97 -8.74 -4.30
CA TYR A 226 17.31 -8.29 -3.08
C TYR A 226 18.32 -8.06 -1.98
N THR A 227 18.28 -6.88 -1.33
CA THR A 227 19.09 -6.53 -0.17
C THR A 227 18.34 -5.60 0.76
N THR A 228 18.54 -5.75 2.05
CA THR A 228 18.06 -4.81 3.09
C THR A 228 19.10 -3.76 3.44
N GLU A 229 20.29 -3.81 2.86
CA GLU A 229 21.33 -2.82 3.07
C GLU A 229 20.91 -1.46 2.50
N LEU A 230 20.91 -0.44 3.34
CA LEU A 230 20.55 0.91 2.96
C LEU A 230 21.69 1.60 2.17
N LEU A 231 21.34 2.61 1.40
CA LEU A 231 22.33 3.49 0.80
C LEU A 231 23.00 4.32 1.90
N ARG A 232 24.31 4.46 1.83
CA ARG A 232 25.09 5.28 2.78
C ARG A 232 24.74 6.77 2.65
N GLU A 233 24.44 7.20 1.43
CA GLU A 233 24.08 8.59 1.13
C GLU A 233 22.77 8.66 0.34
N PRO A 234 21.92 9.68 0.60
CA PRO A 234 20.70 9.89 -0.15
C PRO A 234 21.01 10.22 -1.62
N VAL A 235 20.32 9.56 -2.56
CA VAL A 235 20.42 9.87 -3.99
C VAL A 235 19.25 10.73 -4.44
N ARG A 236 19.47 11.58 -5.46
CA ARG A 236 18.44 12.50 -5.96
C ARG A 236 17.29 11.78 -6.66
N ASP A 237 17.59 10.73 -7.44
CA ASP A 237 16.64 9.88 -8.14
C ASP A 237 16.83 8.42 -7.68
N PRO A 238 16.21 8.00 -6.59
CA PRO A 238 16.41 6.66 -6.03
C PRO A 238 15.87 5.56 -6.94
N VAL A 239 14.79 5.80 -7.71
CA VAL A 239 14.26 4.83 -8.67
C VAL A 239 15.21 4.66 -9.86
N GLY A 240 15.66 5.75 -10.45
CA GLY A 240 16.64 5.70 -11.55
C GLY A 240 17.97 5.10 -11.10
N HIS A 241 18.44 5.42 -9.90
CA HIS A 241 19.66 4.84 -9.34
C HIS A 241 19.53 3.33 -9.11
N PHE A 242 18.39 2.87 -8.55
CA PHE A 242 18.11 1.45 -8.39
C PHE A 242 18.11 0.72 -9.74
N LEU A 243 17.37 1.23 -10.72
CA LEU A 243 17.21 0.58 -12.02
C LEU A 243 18.47 0.55 -12.88
N LEU A 244 19.26 1.64 -12.88
CA LEU A 244 20.33 1.84 -13.87
C LEU A 244 21.74 1.67 -13.29
N VAL A 245 21.90 1.78 -11.95
CA VAL A 245 23.22 1.80 -11.31
C VAL A 245 23.35 0.65 -10.31
N ARG A 246 22.61 0.68 -9.20
CA ARG A 246 22.80 -0.23 -8.08
C ARG A 246 22.33 -1.65 -8.36
N ARG A 247 21.19 -1.80 -9.04
CA ARG A 247 20.53 -3.08 -9.42
C ARG A 247 20.27 -4.04 -8.27
N GLN A 248 20.19 -3.52 -7.06
CA GLN A 248 19.81 -4.26 -5.85
C GLN A 248 19.14 -3.35 -4.84
N GLY A 249 18.16 -3.87 -4.10
CA GLY A 249 17.38 -3.12 -3.13
C GLY A 249 16.33 -3.98 -2.45
N HIS A 250 15.47 -3.35 -1.67
CA HIS A 250 14.37 -4.01 -0.99
C HIS A 250 13.01 -3.71 -1.64
N CYS A 251 11.94 -4.26 -1.09
CA CYS A 251 10.60 -4.27 -1.71
C CYS A 251 10.10 -2.90 -2.21
N GLU A 252 10.40 -1.81 -1.48
CA GLU A 252 10.02 -0.45 -1.90
C GLU A 252 10.59 -0.07 -3.26
N TYR A 253 11.87 -0.39 -3.51
CA TYR A 253 12.50 -0.09 -4.79
C TYR A 253 11.88 -0.90 -5.92
N PHE A 254 11.59 -2.18 -5.69
CA PHE A 254 10.94 -3.04 -6.68
C PHE A 254 9.52 -2.54 -7.02
N ALA A 255 8.69 -2.28 -6.01
CA ALA A 255 7.33 -1.81 -6.19
C ALA A 255 7.28 -0.42 -6.86
N SER A 256 8.12 0.51 -6.39
CA SER A 256 8.22 1.86 -6.96
C SER A 256 8.69 1.83 -8.40
N SER A 257 9.73 1.05 -8.69
CA SER A 257 10.27 0.92 -10.05
C SER A 257 9.25 0.34 -11.01
N MET A 258 8.53 -0.71 -10.61
CA MET A 258 7.47 -1.28 -11.42
C MET A 258 6.37 -0.25 -11.70
N ALA A 259 5.88 0.45 -10.67
CA ALA A 259 4.83 1.46 -10.82
C ALA A 259 5.28 2.61 -11.74
N ILE A 260 6.49 3.12 -11.54
CA ILE A 260 7.03 4.22 -12.37
C ILE A 260 7.29 3.78 -13.81
N MET A 261 7.86 2.59 -14.05
CA MET A 261 8.04 2.06 -15.41
C MET A 261 6.70 1.93 -16.14
N LEU A 262 5.65 1.45 -15.47
CA LEU A 262 4.29 1.39 -16.04
C LEU A 262 3.75 2.78 -16.39
N ARG A 263 3.94 3.78 -15.52
CA ARG A 263 3.52 5.17 -15.76
C ARG A 263 4.22 5.77 -16.98
N THR A 264 5.50 5.51 -17.17
CA THR A 264 6.24 5.98 -18.38
C THR A 264 5.72 5.37 -19.68
N LEU A 265 5.01 4.24 -19.59
CA LEU A 265 4.32 3.59 -20.73
C LEU A 265 2.85 4.03 -20.89
N GLY A 266 2.39 5.01 -20.10
CA GLY A 266 1.00 5.47 -20.12
C GLY A 266 0.02 4.53 -19.41
N ILE A 267 0.51 3.60 -18.58
CA ILE A 267 -0.30 2.64 -17.82
C ILE A 267 -0.48 3.19 -16.38
N PRO A 268 -1.71 3.57 -15.99
CA PRO A 268 -1.98 4.07 -14.65
C PRO A 268 -1.62 3.03 -13.58
N SER A 269 -0.88 3.45 -12.57
CA SER A 269 -0.40 2.53 -11.54
C SER A 269 -0.24 3.22 -10.18
N ARG A 270 -0.28 2.42 -9.11
CA ARG A 270 -0.13 2.85 -7.72
C ARG A 270 0.57 1.78 -6.90
N VAL A 271 1.13 2.15 -5.77
CA VAL A 271 1.75 1.22 -4.82
C VAL A 271 0.71 0.82 -3.78
N ALA A 272 0.57 -0.47 -3.51
CA ALA A 272 -0.25 -0.97 -2.43
C ALA A 272 0.63 -1.30 -1.21
N THR A 273 0.14 -0.95 -0.02
CA THR A 273 0.80 -1.25 1.25
C THR A 273 -0.07 -2.19 2.08
N GLY A 274 0.58 -3.07 2.83
CA GLY A 274 -0.10 -4.07 3.64
C GLY A 274 0.84 -5.19 4.06
N PHE A 275 0.27 -6.35 4.34
CA PHE A 275 1.00 -7.51 4.82
C PHE A 275 0.82 -8.72 3.91
N GLN A 276 1.84 -9.53 3.81
CA GLN A 276 1.76 -10.87 3.26
C GLN A 276 1.65 -11.87 4.41
N SER A 277 0.85 -12.91 4.27
CA SER A 277 0.73 -13.94 5.31
C SER A 277 2.08 -14.52 5.66
N GLY A 278 2.29 -14.68 6.97
CA GLY A 278 3.41 -15.38 7.55
C GLY A 278 3.16 -16.89 7.69
N SER A 279 3.70 -17.48 8.77
CA SER A 279 3.53 -18.89 9.09
C SER A 279 2.08 -19.20 9.48
N TYR A 280 1.57 -20.35 9.03
CA TYR A 280 0.35 -20.95 9.56
C TYR A 280 0.64 -21.58 10.93
N ASN A 281 -0.27 -21.34 11.90
CA ASN A 281 -0.31 -22.08 13.17
C ASN A 281 -1.46 -23.07 13.13
#